data_e514b179f5de7a9fd02b3075e1cf4db1
#
_entry.id   e514b179f5de7a9fd02b3075e1cf4db1
#
_cell.length_a   1.000
_cell.length_b   1.000
_cell.length_c   1.000
_cell.angle_alpha   90.00
_cell.angle_beta   90.00
_cell.angle_gamma   90.00
#
_symmetry.space_group_name_H-M   'P 1'
#
loop_
_entity.id
_entity.type
_entity.pdbx_description
1 polymer ?
#
loop_
_entity_poly.entity_id
_entity_poly.type
_entity_poly.pdbx_seq_one_letter_code
_entity_poly.pdbx_strand_id
1 'polypeptide(L)'
;MLAVVRVAPRVASRGAALIPRRPLAGRARRPKRRDPAKPPPNKPPETSKPPPWTGWWKDEAPPDGESVGRTLWGLAKFGFYFWGVTTYVVDLTLCTGPSMEPTLNANSDLVLLDRVSPRLGRIATGDIVVADSPTRPGETVCKRVAAVAGERVPGSFFADVVPPGCVWLLGDNRRNSTDSRIYGPVPTDVIKGRVVLRVWPLDQARVFI
;
A
#
# COMPACT_ATOMS: atom_id res chain seq x y z
N MET A 1 16.40 -9.97 20.07
CA MET A 1 15.58 -11.11 20.50
C MET A 1 14.34 -11.11 19.61
N LEU A 2 14.37 -11.94 18.57
CA LEU A 2 13.30 -12.06 17.57
C LEU A 2 12.30 -13.13 18.05
N ALA A 3 11.03 -12.76 18.17
CA ALA A 3 9.94 -13.71 18.37
C ALA A 3 9.26 -13.98 17.02
N VAL A 4 9.52 -15.16 16.47
CA VAL A 4 8.84 -15.70 15.28
C VAL A 4 7.60 -16.44 15.76
N VAL A 5 6.41 -15.98 15.39
CA VAL A 5 5.15 -16.70 15.58
C VAL A 5 4.83 -17.50 14.32
N ARG A 6 4.97 -18.82 14.41
CA ARG A 6 4.49 -19.78 13.41
C ARG A 6 3.01 -20.07 13.65
N VAL A 7 2.17 -19.88 12.64
CA VAL A 7 0.79 -20.40 12.61
C VAL A 7 0.77 -21.66 11.76
N ALA A 8 0.40 -22.78 12.37
CA ALA A 8 0.21 -24.08 11.72
C ALA A 8 -1.23 -24.22 11.19
N PRO A 9 -1.45 -24.90 10.05
CA PRO A 9 -2.81 -25.16 9.56
C PRO A 9 -3.39 -26.41 10.21
N ARG A 10 -4.60 -26.32 10.72
CA ARG A 10 -5.41 -27.44 11.18
C ARG A 10 -6.09 -28.11 9.99
N VAL A 11 -5.75 -29.35 9.75
CA VAL A 11 -6.48 -30.29 8.90
C VAL A 11 -7.64 -30.88 9.70
N ALA A 12 -8.84 -30.79 9.18
CA ALA A 12 -10.01 -31.52 9.70
C ALA A 12 -10.54 -32.46 8.62
N SER A 13 -10.35 -33.75 8.87
CA SER A 13 -10.95 -34.87 8.17
C SER A 13 -12.34 -35.16 8.72
N ARG A 14 -13.33 -35.33 7.88
CA ARG A 14 -14.58 -36.09 8.11
C ARG A 14 -15.13 -36.40 6.71
N GLY A 15 -15.43 -37.59 6.30
CA GLY A 15 -16.07 -38.71 6.91
C GLY A 15 -17.06 -39.19 5.84
N ALA A 16 -16.75 -40.29 5.16
CA ALA A 16 -17.54 -40.86 4.09
C ALA A 16 -18.86 -41.44 4.66
N ALA A 17 -19.98 -41.10 4.07
CA ALA A 17 -21.27 -41.79 4.29
C ALA A 17 -21.63 -42.58 3.03
N LEU A 18 -21.71 -43.87 3.21
CA LEU A 18 -22.22 -44.86 2.23
C LEU A 18 -23.73 -44.68 2.03
N ILE A 19 -24.17 -44.63 0.78
CA ILE A 19 -25.58 -44.71 0.39
C ILE A 19 -25.81 -46.05 -0.33
N PRO A 20 -26.84 -46.82 0.04
CA PRO A 20 -27.10 -48.18 -0.47
C PRO A 20 -27.71 -48.19 -1.88
N ARG A 21 -27.29 -49.16 -2.67
CA ARG A 21 -27.82 -49.46 -4.00
C ARG A 21 -29.23 -50.08 -3.93
N ARG A 22 -30.14 -49.57 -4.74
CA ARG A 22 -31.43 -50.20 -5.05
C ARG A 22 -31.41 -50.86 -6.44
N PRO A 23 -32.12 -51.99 -6.61
CA PRO A 23 -32.01 -52.82 -7.79
C PRO A 23 -32.89 -52.39 -8.98
N LEU A 24 -32.47 -52.87 -10.15
CA LEU A 24 -33.00 -52.68 -11.48
C LEU A 24 -34.44 -53.20 -11.62
N ALA A 25 -35.32 -52.42 -12.20
CA ALA A 25 -36.57 -52.91 -12.78
C ALA A 25 -36.85 -52.29 -14.15
N GLY A 26 -37.11 -53.13 -15.14
CA GLY A 26 -38.09 -52.87 -16.17
C GLY A 26 -37.64 -51.95 -17.35
N ARG A 27 -37.18 -52.59 -18.41
CA ARG A 27 -36.92 -52.03 -19.73
C ARG A 27 -38.21 -51.75 -20.48
N ALA A 28 -38.75 -50.55 -20.48
CA ALA A 28 -39.81 -50.07 -21.37
C ALA A 28 -39.20 -49.30 -22.53
N ARG A 29 -39.48 -49.72 -23.78
CA ARG A 29 -39.04 -49.04 -25.03
C ARG A 29 -39.74 -47.68 -25.13
N ARG A 30 -38.95 -46.58 -25.04
CA ARG A 30 -39.43 -45.23 -25.36
C ARG A 30 -39.45 -45.01 -26.88
N PRO A 31 -40.47 -44.31 -27.37
CA PRO A 31 -40.51 -43.90 -28.78
C PRO A 31 -39.41 -42.85 -29.07
N LYS A 32 -38.82 -42.94 -30.28
CA LYS A 32 -37.81 -41.97 -30.76
C LYS A 32 -38.41 -40.58 -30.75
N ARG A 33 -37.92 -39.74 -29.84
CA ARG A 33 -38.13 -38.28 -29.89
C ARG A 33 -37.37 -37.73 -31.11
N ARG A 34 -38.04 -36.99 -31.97
CA ARG A 34 -37.39 -36.15 -32.98
C ARG A 34 -36.55 -35.11 -32.23
N ASP A 35 -35.29 -35.04 -32.49
CA ASP A 35 -34.41 -34.04 -31.94
C ASP A 35 -34.90 -32.65 -32.41
N PRO A 36 -35.06 -31.68 -31.50
CA PRO A 36 -35.37 -30.32 -31.88
C PRO A 36 -34.17 -29.76 -32.69
N ALA A 37 -34.47 -29.07 -33.79
CA ALA A 37 -33.50 -28.46 -34.64
C ALA A 37 -32.51 -27.62 -33.79
N LYS A 38 -31.21 -27.86 -34.03
CA LYS A 38 -30.12 -27.16 -33.38
C LYS A 38 -30.34 -25.63 -33.56
N PRO A 39 -30.42 -24.85 -32.51
CA PRO A 39 -30.55 -23.42 -32.67
C PRO A 39 -29.36 -22.86 -33.45
N PRO A 40 -29.55 -21.81 -34.25
CA PRO A 40 -28.46 -21.20 -35.00
C PRO A 40 -27.37 -20.75 -34.02
N PRO A 41 -26.08 -20.80 -34.43
CA PRO A 41 -25.01 -20.35 -33.53
C PRO A 41 -25.27 -18.91 -33.12
N ASN A 42 -25.37 -18.72 -31.80
CA ASN A 42 -25.56 -17.42 -31.19
C ASN A 42 -24.37 -16.54 -31.62
N LYS A 43 -24.58 -15.64 -32.58
CA LYS A 43 -23.61 -14.60 -32.85
C LYS A 43 -23.43 -13.83 -31.54
N PRO A 44 -22.19 -13.67 -31.04
CA PRO A 44 -21.97 -12.83 -29.88
C PRO A 44 -22.51 -11.42 -30.20
N PRO A 45 -23.15 -10.75 -29.26
CA PRO A 45 -23.66 -9.41 -29.50
C PRO A 45 -22.53 -8.51 -29.99
N GLU A 46 -22.80 -7.76 -31.06
CA GLU A 46 -21.86 -6.74 -31.58
C GLU A 46 -21.43 -5.86 -30.41
N THR A 47 -20.16 -5.94 -30.11
CA THR A 47 -19.58 -5.33 -28.94
C THR A 47 -19.79 -3.83 -29.00
N SER A 48 -20.58 -3.32 -28.06
CA SER A 48 -20.61 -1.89 -27.73
C SER A 48 -19.17 -1.36 -27.66
N LYS A 49 -18.92 -0.23 -28.33
CA LYS A 49 -17.60 0.42 -28.30
C LYS A 49 -17.11 0.52 -26.88
N PRO A 50 -15.90 0.04 -26.56
CA PRO A 50 -15.38 0.10 -25.22
C PRO A 50 -15.28 1.56 -24.76
N PRO A 51 -15.47 1.83 -23.47
CA PRO A 51 -15.37 3.17 -22.93
C PRO A 51 -13.98 3.78 -23.18
N PRO A 52 -13.87 5.11 -23.35
CA PRO A 52 -12.66 5.80 -23.81
C PRO A 52 -11.43 5.60 -22.89
N TRP A 53 -11.64 5.21 -21.62
CA TRP A 53 -10.56 4.93 -20.67
C TRP A 53 -9.93 3.53 -20.80
N THR A 54 -10.47 2.67 -21.68
CA THR A 54 -9.96 1.29 -21.86
C THR A 54 -8.86 1.17 -22.92
N GLY A 55 -8.42 2.29 -23.50
CA GLY A 55 -7.51 2.30 -24.66
C GLY A 55 -6.05 2.04 -24.35
N TRP A 56 -5.54 2.53 -23.24
CA TRP A 56 -4.10 2.58 -22.99
C TRP A 56 -3.42 1.24 -22.63
N TRP A 57 -4.19 0.19 -22.33
CA TRP A 57 -3.66 -1.16 -22.09
C TRP A 57 -4.03 -2.20 -23.17
N LYS A 58 -4.68 -1.76 -24.27
CA LYS A 58 -5.18 -2.70 -25.30
C LYS A 58 -4.14 -3.09 -26.33
N ASP A 59 -3.07 -2.35 -26.47
CA ASP A 59 -2.28 -2.39 -27.70
C ASP A 59 -1.16 -3.43 -27.72
N GLU A 60 -1.01 -4.21 -26.64
CA GLU A 60 -0.06 -5.32 -26.63
C GLU A 60 -0.70 -6.56 -26.01
N ALA A 61 -1.62 -7.17 -26.76
CA ALA A 61 -1.98 -8.54 -26.45
C ALA A 61 -0.73 -9.41 -26.68
N PRO A 62 -0.38 -10.31 -25.74
CA PRO A 62 0.71 -11.23 -25.98
C PRO A 62 0.42 -12.02 -27.27
N PRO A 63 1.44 -12.26 -28.08
CA PRO A 63 1.26 -13.02 -29.32
C PRO A 63 0.65 -14.39 -28.98
N ASP A 64 -0.35 -14.74 -29.71
CA ASP A 64 -0.97 -16.04 -29.86
C ASP A 64 -1.11 -16.87 -28.62
N GLY A 65 -2.26 -16.82 -28.06
CA GLY A 65 -2.21 -17.79 -27.15
C GLY A 65 -3.35 -18.06 -26.27
N GLU A 66 -3.24 -19.12 -25.81
CA GLU A 66 -4.01 -19.79 -24.80
C GLU A 66 -4.37 -18.82 -23.67
N SER A 67 -5.57 -18.93 -23.16
CA SER A 67 -6.12 -18.11 -22.06
C SER A 67 -5.16 -17.96 -20.87
N VAL A 68 -4.33 -18.97 -20.62
CA VAL A 68 -3.30 -19.00 -19.57
C VAL A 68 -2.20 -17.97 -19.81
N GLY A 69 -1.69 -17.87 -21.05
CA GLY A 69 -0.63 -16.91 -21.39
C GLY A 69 -1.09 -15.45 -21.20
N ARG A 70 -2.32 -15.13 -21.59
CA ARG A 70 -2.90 -13.79 -21.37
C ARG A 70 -3.08 -13.46 -19.89
N THR A 71 -3.50 -14.44 -19.10
CA THR A 71 -3.65 -14.28 -17.65
C THR A 71 -2.30 -14.05 -16.99
N LEU A 72 -1.29 -14.87 -17.31
CA LEU A 72 0.06 -14.72 -16.78
C LEU A 72 0.68 -13.36 -17.15
N TRP A 73 0.48 -12.93 -18.40
CA TRP A 73 0.94 -11.61 -18.86
C TRP A 73 0.25 -10.46 -18.12
N GLY A 74 -1.07 -10.58 -17.88
CA GLY A 74 -1.84 -9.65 -17.07
C GLY A 74 -1.31 -9.55 -15.65
N LEU A 75 -1.05 -10.69 -15.02
CA LEU A 75 -0.46 -10.76 -13.67
C LEU A 75 0.95 -10.17 -13.62
N ALA A 76 1.77 -10.43 -14.63
CA ALA A 76 3.12 -9.87 -14.72
C ALA A 76 3.10 -8.33 -14.83
N LYS A 77 2.23 -7.79 -15.70
CA LYS A 77 2.02 -6.32 -15.79
C LYS A 77 1.55 -5.74 -14.47
N PHE A 78 0.53 -6.34 -13.85
CA PHE A 78 0.03 -5.90 -12.55
C PHE A 78 1.14 -5.91 -11.49
N GLY A 79 1.89 -7.01 -11.40
CA GLY A 79 3.03 -7.12 -10.48
C GLY A 79 4.08 -6.04 -10.71
N PHE A 80 4.41 -5.75 -11.97
CA PHE A 80 5.35 -4.70 -12.33
C PHE A 80 4.86 -3.30 -11.94
N TYR A 81 3.61 -2.96 -12.25
CA TYR A 81 3.02 -1.68 -11.83
C TYR A 81 2.92 -1.56 -10.31
N PHE A 82 2.46 -2.61 -9.65
CA PHE A 82 2.37 -2.66 -8.20
C PHE A 82 3.74 -2.45 -7.54
N TRP A 83 4.76 -3.18 -8.02
CA TRP A 83 6.14 -3.00 -7.57
C TRP A 83 6.65 -1.57 -7.81
N GLY A 84 6.40 -1.01 -8.99
CA GLY A 84 6.78 0.38 -9.29
C GLY A 84 6.12 1.40 -8.36
N VAL A 85 4.81 1.26 -8.14
CA VAL A 85 4.07 2.17 -7.24
C VAL A 85 4.59 2.06 -5.80
N THR A 86 4.72 0.85 -5.26
CA THR A 86 5.19 0.64 -3.88
C THR A 86 6.66 1.03 -3.69
N THR A 87 7.47 0.94 -4.72
CA THR A 87 8.90 1.31 -4.62
C THR A 87 9.14 2.80 -4.76
N TYR A 88 8.39 3.49 -5.65
CA TYR A 88 8.71 4.87 -6.04
C TYR A 88 7.70 5.91 -5.58
N VAL A 89 6.45 5.53 -5.36
CA VAL A 89 5.36 6.48 -5.10
C VAL A 89 4.89 6.46 -3.66
N VAL A 90 4.54 5.29 -3.14
CA VAL A 90 4.00 5.15 -1.79
C VAL A 90 4.73 4.06 -1.00
N ASP A 91 4.70 4.20 0.32
CA ASP A 91 5.25 3.20 1.25
C ASP A 91 4.36 3.09 2.48
N LEU A 92 4.33 1.92 3.11
CA LEU A 92 3.62 1.68 4.37
C LEU A 92 4.64 1.45 5.47
N THR A 93 4.60 2.29 6.49
CA THR A 93 5.58 2.25 7.58
C THR A 93 4.87 2.23 8.94
N LEU A 94 5.40 1.43 9.85
CA LEU A 94 4.98 1.43 11.26
C LEU A 94 5.74 2.53 12.01
N CYS A 95 4.98 3.47 12.56
CA CYS A 95 5.51 4.49 13.46
C CYS A 95 5.31 4.04 14.90
N THR A 96 6.39 3.89 15.65
CA THR A 96 6.38 3.50 17.07
C THR A 96 7.11 4.54 17.91
N GLY A 97 6.66 4.69 19.15
CA GLY A 97 7.31 5.56 20.11
C GLY A 97 6.53 6.84 20.42
N PRO A 98 6.76 7.41 21.60
CA PRO A 98 5.94 8.48 22.18
C PRO A 98 6.24 9.87 21.60
N SER A 99 7.21 10.02 20.71
CA SER A 99 7.70 11.34 20.27
C SER A 99 6.69 12.14 19.44
N MET A 100 5.68 11.49 18.87
CA MET A 100 4.64 12.10 18.04
C MET A 100 3.27 12.14 18.72
N GLU A 101 3.20 11.79 20.01
CA GLU A 101 1.98 11.96 20.78
C GLU A 101 1.62 13.45 20.92
N PRO A 102 0.31 13.79 20.88
CA PRO A 102 -0.86 12.92 20.72
C PRO A 102 -1.24 12.65 19.26
N THR A 103 -0.48 13.12 18.28
CA THR A 103 -0.82 13.02 16.86
C THR A 103 -0.76 11.57 16.35
N LEU A 104 0.27 10.83 16.75
CA LEU A 104 0.43 9.40 16.51
C LEU A 104 0.55 8.68 17.85
N ASN A 105 0.05 7.45 17.92
CA ASN A 105 0.10 6.65 19.14
C ASN A 105 1.50 6.06 19.36
N ALA A 106 1.91 5.92 20.61
CA ALA A 106 3.18 5.29 20.96
C ALA A 106 3.26 3.80 20.60
N ASN A 107 2.10 3.12 20.52
CA ASN A 107 1.99 1.66 20.43
C ASN A 107 1.98 1.08 19.01
N SER A 108 2.29 1.83 18.01
CA SER A 108 2.34 1.47 16.58
C SER A 108 1.15 1.95 15.77
N ASP A 109 1.37 2.99 15.03
CA ASP A 109 0.46 3.44 13.97
C ASP A 109 1.01 3.02 12.60
N LEU A 110 0.16 2.45 11.76
CA LEU A 110 0.49 2.20 10.36
C LEU A 110 0.17 3.43 9.54
N VAL A 111 1.19 4.01 8.94
CA VAL A 111 1.06 5.23 8.14
C VAL A 111 1.44 4.99 6.69
N LEU A 112 0.75 5.68 5.80
CA LEU A 112 1.06 5.74 4.38
C LEU A 112 1.97 6.93 4.12
N LEU A 113 3.09 6.67 3.46
CA LEU A 113 4.07 7.66 3.06
C LEU A 113 3.94 8.01 1.58
N ASP A 114 3.99 9.29 1.27
CA ASP A 114 4.23 9.82 -0.07
C ASP A 114 5.74 10.00 -0.24
N ARG A 115 6.33 9.24 -1.15
CA ARG A 115 7.77 9.29 -1.47
C ARG A 115 8.12 10.27 -2.59
N VAL A 116 7.13 10.79 -3.27
CA VAL A 116 7.30 11.70 -4.42
C VAL A 116 7.52 13.13 -3.96
N SER A 117 6.70 13.61 -3.02
CA SER A 117 6.77 15.00 -2.55
C SER A 117 8.15 15.40 -2.03
N PRO A 118 8.83 14.61 -1.17
CA PRO A 118 10.19 14.95 -0.73
C PRO A 118 11.19 15.05 -1.88
N ARG A 119 11.12 14.12 -2.84
CA ARG A 119 12.01 14.10 -4.01
C ARG A 119 11.81 15.31 -4.94
N LEU A 120 10.62 15.87 -4.95
CA LEU A 120 10.29 17.07 -5.72
C LEU A 120 10.49 18.37 -4.93
N GLY A 121 11.06 18.30 -3.72
CA GLY A 121 11.25 19.46 -2.84
C GLY A 121 9.93 20.05 -2.31
N ARG A 122 8.85 19.28 -2.31
CA ARG A 122 7.50 19.71 -1.85
C ARG A 122 7.25 19.33 -0.40
N ILE A 123 8.17 19.75 0.46
CA ILE A 123 8.03 19.63 1.93
C ILE A 123 7.68 20.99 2.47
N ALA A 124 6.64 21.07 3.29
CA ALA A 124 6.19 22.31 3.91
C ALA A 124 6.22 22.22 5.43
N THR A 125 6.26 23.38 6.07
CA THR A 125 6.10 23.50 7.53
C THR A 125 4.74 22.95 7.94
N GLY A 126 4.73 22.07 8.95
CA GLY A 126 3.55 21.33 9.39
C GLY A 126 3.50 19.88 8.92
N ASP A 127 4.16 19.52 7.84
CA ASP A 127 4.21 18.14 7.33
C ASP A 127 4.82 17.17 8.36
N ILE A 128 4.29 15.97 8.42
CA ILE A 128 4.92 14.88 9.18
C ILE A 128 5.76 14.06 8.21
N VAL A 129 7.03 13.86 8.53
CA VAL A 129 7.97 13.15 7.67
C VAL A 129 8.65 11.99 8.40
N VAL A 130 9.00 10.97 7.61
CA VAL A 130 9.90 9.90 8.05
C VAL A 130 11.25 10.11 7.38
N ALA A 131 12.29 10.17 8.20
CA ALA A 131 13.67 10.42 7.76
C ALA A 131 14.63 9.42 8.41
N ASP A 132 15.82 9.25 7.83
CA ASP A 132 16.89 8.51 8.49
C ASP A 132 17.32 9.26 9.76
N SER A 133 17.60 8.51 10.82
CA SER A 133 17.99 9.07 12.10
C SER A 133 19.40 9.68 12.03
N PRO A 134 19.57 10.97 12.33
CA PRO A 134 20.91 11.56 12.38
C PRO A 134 21.78 11.01 13.51
N THR A 135 21.17 10.45 14.55
CA THR A 135 21.87 9.99 15.74
C THR A 135 22.07 8.48 15.79
N ARG A 136 21.31 7.70 15.00
CA ARG A 136 21.35 6.24 15.01
C ARG A 136 21.31 5.71 13.58
N PRO A 137 22.48 5.39 12.99
CA PRO A 137 22.54 4.82 11.65
C PRO A 137 21.69 3.56 11.49
N GLY A 138 20.90 3.49 10.42
CA GLY A 138 20.01 2.37 10.13
C GLY A 138 18.63 2.43 10.80
N GLU A 139 18.39 3.37 11.70
CA GLU A 139 17.05 3.65 12.25
C GLU A 139 16.38 4.79 11.48
N THR A 140 15.05 4.85 11.56
CA THR A 140 14.25 5.96 11.02
C THR A 140 13.54 6.69 12.15
N VAL A 141 13.31 7.97 11.94
CA VAL A 141 12.55 8.83 12.87
C VAL A 141 11.33 9.42 12.17
N CYS A 142 10.21 9.47 12.89
CA CYS A 142 9.02 10.19 12.45
C CYS A 142 8.94 11.49 13.22
N LYS A 143 8.87 12.64 12.53
CA LYS A 143 8.87 13.98 13.12
C LYS A 143 8.03 14.94 12.29
N ARG A 144 7.65 16.06 12.88
CA ARG A 144 7.00 17.17 12.17
C ARG A 144 8.04 18.18 11.70
N VAL A 145 7.86 18.65 10.48
CA VAL A 145 8.61 19.80 9.94
C VAL A 145 8.13 21.05 10.63
N ALA A 146 9.00 21.62 11.44
CA ALA A 146 8.70 22.83 12.19
C ALA A 146 9.15 24.10 11.46
N ALA A 147 10.15 23.99 10.59
CA ALA A 147 10.57 25.03 9.68
C ALA A 147 11.32 24.43 8.48
N VAL A 148 11.17 25.04 7.31
CA VAL A 148 11.92 24.69 6.08
C VAL A 148 13.02 25.69 5.81
N ALA A 149 13.87 25.40 4.81
CA ALA A 149 14.97 26.25 4.40
C ALA A 149 14.56 27.73 4.25
N GLY A 150 15.29 28.64 4.87
CA GLY A 150 14.99 30.07 4.87
C GLY A 150 14.00 30.55 5.92
N GLU A 151 13.30 29.65 6.61
CA GLU A 151 12.41 30.00 7.72
C GLU A 151 13.19 30.09 9.05
N ARG A 152 12.63 30.84 10.00
CA ARG A 152 13.20 30.95 11.35
C ARG A 152 12.96 29.68 12.15
N VAL A 153 13.99 29.27 12.89
CA VAL A 153 13.92 28.14 13.80
C VAL A 153 12.96 28.45 14.97
N PRO A 154 11.91 27.68 15.18
CA PRO A 154 10.96 27.92 16.27
C PRO A 154 11.62 27.80 17.64
N GLY A 155 11.51 28.87 18.45
CA GLY A 155 12.04 28.91 19.82
C GLY A 155 13.53 29.23 19.94
N SER A 156 14.20 29.60 18.84
CA SER A 156 15.55 30.16 18.91
C SER A 156 15.51 31.62 19.35
N PHE A 157 16.34 31.96 20.35
CA PHE A 157 16.56 33.34 20.78
C PHE A 157 17.44 34.15 19.81
N PHE A 158 18.23 33.47 18.96
CA PHE A 158 19.24 34.08 18.12
C PHE A 158 18.80 34.31 16.67
N ALA A 159 17.51 34.30 16.38
CA ALA A 159 16.95 34.44 15.03
C ALA A 159 17.60 33.51 13.97
N ASP A 160 17.99 32.31 14.43
CA ASP A 160 18.57 31.30 13.55
C ASP A 160 17.62 30.95 12.42
N VAL A 161 18.16 30.81 11.23
CA VAL A 161 17.44 30.46 10.02
C VAL A 161 17.87 29.05 9.58
N VAL A 162 16.91 28.25 9.12
CA VAL A 162 17.21 26.91 8.60
C VAL A 162 18.07 27.02 7.33
N PRO A 163 19.20 26.32 7.26
CA PRO A 163 20.10 26.37 6.10
C PRO A 163 19.42 25.86 4.83
N PRO A 164 19.90 26.31 3.64
CA PRO A 164 19.44 25.76 2.37
C PRO A 164 19.60 24.23 2.30
N GLY A 165 18.59 23.54 1.76
CA GLY A 165 18.58 22.07 1.65
C GLY A 165 18.33 21.33 2.95
N CYS A 166 17.98 22.01 4.04
CA CYS A 166 17.69 21.42 5.33
C CYS A 166 16.26 21.74 5.81
N VAL A 167 15.80 20.96 6.78
CA VAL A 167 14.57 21.19 7.52
C VAL A 167 14.82 21.11 9.01
N TRP A 168 13.98 21.76 9.79
CA TRP A 168 13.99 21.69 11.24
C TRP A 168 12.87 20.76 11.68
N LEU A 169 13.22 19.63 12.28
CA LEU A 169 12.30 18.56 12.68
C LEU A 169 12.05 18.62 14.18
N LEU A 170 10.79 18.57 14.58
CA LEU A 170 10.39 18.49 15.98
C LEU A 170 9.42 17.33 16.20
N GLY A 171 9.51 16.69 17.38
CA GLY A 171 8.47 15.80 17.84
C GLY A 171 7.29 16.59 18.41
N ASP A 172 6.07 16.10 18.22
CA ASP A 172 4.87 16.71 18.79
C ASP A 172 4.88 16.59 20.31
N ASN A 173 5.41 15.50 20.85
CA ASN A 173 5.70 15.34 22.28
C ASN A 173 7.06 15.97 22.64
N ARG A 174 7.06 17.26 22.87
CA ARG A 174 8.26 18.04 23.13
C ARG A 174 9.10 17.57 24.31
N ARG A 175 8.49 16.91 25.29
CA ARG A 175 9.17 16.42 26.50
C ARG A 175 9.84 15.09 26.30
N ASN A 176 9.36 14.30 25.32
CA ASN A 176 9.86 12.94 25.07
C ASN A 176 10.23 12.76 23.58
N SER A 177 11.05 13.69 23.07
CA SER A 177 11.50 13.65 21.68
C SER A 177 12.96 14.05 21.57
N THR A 178 13.76 13.18 20.94
CA THR A 178 15.07 13.54 20.41
C THR A 178 14.86 14.07 18.99
N ASP A 179 15.10 15.37 18.79
CA ASP A 179 14.78 16.07 17.55
C ASP A 179 15.81 17.18 17.25
N SER A 180 15.54 18.06 16.31
CA SER A 180 16.48 19.10 15.84
C SER A 180 16.97 20.05 16.94
N ARG A 181 16.30 20.12 18.08
CA ARG A 181 16.83 20.85 19.25
C ARG A 181 18.12 20.24 19.80
N ILE A 182 18.36 18.95 19.51
CA ILE A 182 19.54 18.21 19.97
C ILE A 182 20.56 18.01 18.85
N TYR A 183 20.11 17.59 17.65
CA TYR A 183 21.01 17.23 16.56
C TYR A 183 21.10 18.29 15.44
N GLY A 184 20.33 19.38 15.53
CA GLY A 184 20.38 20.48 14.55
C GLY A 184 19.51 20.22 13.31
N PRO A 185 19.71 21.04 12.26
CA PRO A 185 18.98 20.93 11.01
C PRO A 185 19.30 19.62 10.28
N VAL A 186 18.29 19.05 9.62
CA VAL A 186 18.37 17.76 8.92
C VAL A 186 18.31 17.99 7.42
N PRO A 187 19.24 17.42 6.62
CA PRO A 187 19.20 17.50 5.18
C PRO A 187 17.91 16.90 4.61
N THR A 188 17.37 17.48 3.54
CA THR A 188 16.13 17.01 2.92
C THR A 188 16.29 15.68 2.17
N ASP A 189 17.49 15.33 1.77
CA ASP A 189 17.84 14.10 1.05
C ASP A 189 17.69 12.83 1.90
N VAL A 190 17.79 12.94 3.23
CA VAL A 190 17.56 11.80 4.13
C VAL A 190 16.07 11.56 4.45
N ILE A 191 15.16 12.40 3.91
CA ILE A 191 13.71 12.22 4.09
C ILE A 191 13.22 11.11 3.16
N LYS A 192 12.70 10.04 3.73
CA LYS A 192 12.16 8.88 2.99
C LYS A 192 10.79 9.12 2.41
N GLY A 193 9.94 9.86 3.15
CA GLY A 193 8.57 10.13 2.74
C GLY A 193 7.85 11.10 3.67
N ARG A 194 6.76 11.66 3.15
CA ARG A 194 5.80 12.48 3.89
C ARG A 194 4.61 11.60 4.29
N VAL A 195 4.20 11.66 5.55
CA VAL A 195 3.01 10.96 6.04
C VAL A 195 1.77 11.66 5.49
N VAL A 196 0.96 10.93 4.73
CA VAL A 196 -0.28 11.45 4.16
C VAL A 196 -1.53 10.88 4.80
N LEU A 197 -1.44 9.67 5.35
CA LEU A 197 -2.59 8.99 5.96
C LEU A 197 -2.12 8.10 7.10
N ARG A 198 -2.82 8.13 8.24
CA ARG A 198 -2.79 7.05 9.24
C ARG A 198 -3.83 6.02 8.83
N VAL A 199 -3.37 4.80 8.48
CA VAL A 199 -4.19 3.69 8.02
C VAL A 199 -4.72 2.85 9.18
N TRP A 200 -3.91 2.65 10.20
CA TRP A 200 -4.24 1.86 11.39
C TRP A 200 -3.81 2.59 12.66
N PRO A 201 -4.60 2.52 13.73
CA PRO A 201 -5.88 1.83 13.88
C PRO A 201 -7.02 2.52 13.11
N LEU A 202 -7.99 1.72 12.61
CA LEU A 202 -9.05 2.19 11.71
C LEU A 202 -10.00 3.20 12.35
N ASP A 203 -10.24 3.07 13.65
CA ASP A 203 -11.05 4.01 14.45
C ASP A 203 -10.42 5.39 14.56
N GLN A 204 -9.13 5.50 14.31
CA GLN A 204 -8.36 6.73 14.35
C GLN A 204 -7.74 7.08 12.97
N ALA A 205 -8.22 6.47 11.89
CA ALA A 205 -7.74 6.78 10.55
C ALA A 205 -7.88 8.28 10.26
N ARG A 206 -6.80 8.91 9.80
CA ARG A 206 -6.74 10.35 9.60
C ARG A 206 -5.80 10.72 8.46
N VAL A 207 -6.26 11.64 7.63
CA VAL A 207 -5.45 12.26 6.57
C VAL A 207 -4.65 13.43 7.14
N PHE A 208 -3.38 13.54 6.75
CA PHE A 208 -2.45 14.62 7.08
C PHE A 208 -2.07 15.33 5.77
N ILE A 209 -2.83 16.34 5.38
CA ILE A 209 -2.56 17.15 4.17
C ILE A 209 -2.60 18.62 4.57
#